data_37dfd153014fac714320c65d0b4419ae
#
_entry.id   37dfd153014fac714320c65d0b4419ae
#
_cell.length_a   1.000
_cell.length_b   1.000
_cell.length_c   1.000
_cell.angle_alpha   90.00
_cell.angle_beta   90.00
_cell.angle_gamma   90.00
#
_symmetry.space_group_name_H-M   'P 1'
#
loop_
_entity.id
_entity.type
_entity.pdbx_description
1 polymer ?
#
loop_
_entity_poly.entity_id
_entity_poly.type
_entity_poly.pdbx_seq_one_letter_code
_entity_poly.pdbx_strand_id
1 'polypeptide(L)'
;LNYLNTIKPKILILNGDIIDIWQFNKWYWPKSHMKIIKKIISFASKKTKVYYLAGNHDELFRKFLPIRMGNLQILNKKILNINGKKLWVFHGDLYDYTMKHTKLIAKLGGYGYDFIILLNRSINKFLKLIGKEQISFSKRIKNSVKKAVKFISDFELTIVQMAADNKYDMVACGHIHQPLIKDFEID
;
A
#
# COMPACT_ATOMS: atom_id res chain seq x y z
N LEU A 1 -9.67 4.36 15.82
CA LEU A 1 -10.89 3.93 16.51
C LEU A 1 -11.84 5.11 16.76
N ASN A 2 -11.33 6.27 17.19
CA ASN A 2 -12.15 7.45 17.46
C ASN A 2 -12.99 7.82 16.22
N TYR A 3 -12.37 7.97 15.07
CA TYR A 3 -13.07 8.23 13.80
C TYR A 3 -14.15 7.18 13.49
N LEU A 4 -13.84 5.88 13.64
CA LEU A 4 -14.82 4.82 13.39
C LEU A 4 -16.03 4.87 14.35
N ASN A 5 -15.89 5.51 15.49
CA ASN A 5 -17.00 5.70 16.45
C ASN A 5 -17.93 6.85 16.07
N THR A 6 -17.45 7.81 15.28
CA THR A 6 -18.24 9.00 14.89
C THR A 6 -19.06 8.77 13.63
N ILE A 7 -18.79 7.73 12.85
CA ILE A 7 -19.43 7.48 11.56
C ILE A 7 -20.49 6.37 11.61
N LYS A 8 -21.50 6.51 10.74
CA LYS A 8 -22.54 5.49 10.48
C LYS A 8 -22.62 5.25 8.96
N PRO A 9 -21.63 4.64 8.33
CA PRO A 9 -21.56 4.54 6.89
C PRO A 9 -22.56 3.51 6.35
N LYS A 10 -23.11 3.75 5.16
CA LYS A 10 -23.82 2.73 4.37
C LYS A 10 -22.84 1.73 3.75
N ILE A 11 -21.68 2.23 3.33
CA ILE A 11 -20.56 1.47 2.76
C ILE A 11 -19.28 1.89 3.47
N LEU A 12 -18.50 0.91 3.93
CA LEU A 12 -17.16 1.10 4.48
C LEU A 12 -16.17 0.35 3.58
N ILE A 13 -15.17 1.04 3.07
CA ILE A 13 -14.09 0.45 2.27
C ILE A 13 -12.79 0.52 3.08
N LEU A 14 -12.15 -0.61 3.25
CA LEU A 14 -10.83 -0.78 3.84
C LEU A 14 -9.88 -1.06 2.67
N ASN A 15 -9.10 -0.07 2.27
CA ASN A 15 -8.38 -0.10 1.00
C ASN A 15 -6.96 -0.66 1.12
N GLY A 16 -6.83 -1.90 1.59
CA GLY A 16 -5.59 -2.64 1.70
C GLY A 16 -4.67 -2.21 2.85
N ASP A 17 -3.69 -3.06 3.17
CA ASP A 17 -2.67 -2.84 4.20
C ASP A 17 -3.27 -2.49 5.58
N ILE A 18 -4.39 -3.12 5.91
CA ILE A 18 -5.09 -2.91 7.19
C ILE A 18 -4.44 -3.75 8.29
N ILE A 19 -3.93 -4.94 7.92
CA ILE A 19 -3.22 -5.83 8.82
C ILE A 19 -1.84 -6.10 8.22
N ASP A 20 -0.79 -5.65 8.92
CA ASP A 20 0.58 -5.95 8.53
C ASP A 20 0.94 -7.39 8.91
N ILE A 21 0.63 -8.32 8.01
CA ILE A 21 0.89 -9.75 8.21
C ILE A 21 2.41 -10.03 8.14
N TRP A 22 3.19 -9.20 7.48
CA TRP A 22 4.65 -9.37 7.41
C TRP A 22 5.33 -9.17 8.76
N GLN A 23 4.77 -8.28 9.61
CA GLN A 23 5.25 -8.04 10.97
C GLN A 23 4.39 -8.74 12.03
N PHE A 24 3.49 -9.65 11.60
CA PHE A 24 2.62 -10.36 12.52
C PHE A 24 3.43 -11.24 13.47
N ASN A 25 3.24 -10.98 14.76
CA ASN A 25 3.78 -11.83 15.82
C ASN A 25 2.66 -12.66 16.43
N LYS A 26 2.73 -13.98 16.27
CA LYS A 26 1.70 -14.90 16.77
C LYS A 26 1.50 -14.86 18.29
N TRP A 27 2.48 -14.34 19.02
CA TRP A 27 2.45 -14.24 20.49
C TRP A 27 2.01 -12.87 20.99
N TYR A 28 1.87 -11.89 20.10
CA TYR A 28 1.55 -10.53 20.49
C TYR A 28 0.55 -9.88 19.53
N TRP A 29 -0.63 -9.58 20.06
CA TRP A 29 -1.66 -8.82 19.37
C TRP A 29 -2.17 -7.69 20.26
N PRO A 30 -1.92 -6.41 19.94
CA PRO A 30 -2.33 -5.28 20.77
C PRO A 30 -3.83 -5.24 21.00
N LYS A 31 -4.25 -4.97 22.24
CA LYS A 31 -5.68 -4.81 22.59
C LYS A 31 -6.36 -3.70 21.77
N SER A 32 -5.62 -2.65 21.40
CA SER A 32 -6.10 -1.56 20.54
C SER A 32 -6.46 -2.05 19.14
N HIS A 33 -5.67 -2.93 18.54
CA HIS A 33 -5.93 -3.51 17.22
C HIS A 33 -7.21 -4.37 17.27
N MET A 34 -7.36 -5.18 18.30
CA MET A 34 -8.57 -5.98 18.50
C MET A 34 -9.83 -5.11 18.61
N LYS A 35 -9.76 -3.94 19.26
CA LYS A 35 -10.88 -2.99 19.34
C LYS A 35 -11.30 -2.48 17.95
N ILE A 36 -10.33 -2.21 17.07
CA ILE A 36 -10.61 -1.77 15.70
C ILE A 36 -11.28 -2.88 14.90
N ILE A 37 -10.77 -4.11 14.97
CA ILE A 37 -11.36 -5.27 14.27
C ILE A 37 -12.79 -5.53 14.74
N LYS A 38 -13.03 -5.55 16.08
CA LYS A 38 -14.37 -5.67 16.63
C LYS A 38 -15.32 -4.59 16.11
N LYS A 39 -14.84 -3.36 15.97
CA LYS A 39 -15.65 -2.26 15.44
C LYS A 39 -16.00 -2.47 13.94
N ILE A 40 -15.06 -2.92 13.12
CA ILE A 40 -15.28 -3.25 11.72
C ILE A 40 -16.30 -4.39 11.59
N ILE A 41 -16.15 -5.45 12.37
CA ILE A 41 -17.11 -6.55 12.40
C ILE A 41 -18.50 -6.07 12.87
N SER A 42 -18.55 -5.17 13.84
CA SER A 42 -19.80 -4.55 14.29
C SER A 42 -20.52 -3.75 13.21
N PHE A 43 -19.81 -3.12 12.28
CA PHE A 43 -20.41 -2.51 11.09
C PHE A 43 -20.99 -3.59 10.17
N ALA A 44 -20.24 -4.64 9.88
CA ALA A 44 -20.67 -5.72 9.00
C ALA A 44 -21.86 -6.52 9.56
N SER A 45 -21.95 -6.65 10.89
CA SER A 45 -23.09 -7.33 11.56
C SER A 45 -24.39 -6.52 11.53
N LYS A 46 -24.32 -5.24 11.15
CA LYS A 46 -25.46 -4.34 10.98
C LYS A 46 -25.82 -4.21 9.48
N LYS A 47 -26.29 -3.05 9.05
CA LYS A 47 -26.67 -2.79 7.66
C LYS A 47 -25.54 -2.21 6.79
N THR A 48 -24.33 -2.01 7.35
CA THR A 48 -23.19 -1.47 6.61
C THR A 48 -22.55 -2.54 5.72
N LYS A 49 -22.42 -2.27 4.44
CA LYS A 49 -21.61 -3.10 3.53
C LYS A 49 -20.15 -2.78 3.74
N VAL A 50 -19.36 -3.78 4.15
CA VAL A 50 -17.93 -3.61 4.40
C VAL A 50 -17.15 -4.31 3.29
N TYR A 51 -16.33 -3.57 2.56
CA TYR A 51 -15.42 -4.10 1.56
C TYR A 51 -13.99 -3.97 2.07
N TYR A 52 -13.34 -5.10 2.29
CA TYR A 52 -11.92 -5.19 2.58
C TYR A 52 -11.19 -5.52 1.28
N LEU A 53 -10.38 -4.60 0.78
CA LEU A 53 -9.57 -4.82 -0.40
C LEU A 53 -8.17 -5.23 0.06
N ALA A 54 -7.65 -6.35 -0.46
CA ALA A 54 -6.35 -6.85 -0.04
C ALA A 54 -5.21 -6.02 -0.61
N GLY A 55 -4.28 -5.62 0.23
CA GLY A 55 -3.02 -4.97 -0.13
C GLY A 55 -1.83 -5.96 -0.11
N ASN A 56 -0.63 -5.43 -0.25
CA ASN A 56 0.59 -6.26 -0.22
C ASN A 56 0.99 -6.72 1.19
N HIS A 57 0.69 -5.94 2.25
CA HIS A 57 0.95 -6.35 3.63
C HIS A 57 -0.02 -7.42 4.12
N ASP A 58 -1.21 -7.47 3.57
CA ASP A 58 -2.23 -8.47 3.89
C ASP A 58 -2.55 -9.41 2.69
N GLU A 59 -1.58 -9.59 1.79
CA GLU A 59 -1.69 -10.42 0.58
C GLU A 59 -2.08 -11.89 0.84
N LEU A 60 -1.88 -12.38 2.05
CA LEU A 60 -2.27 -13.74 2.44
C LEU A 60 -3.76 -13.99 2.18
N PHE A 61 -4.61 -12.99 2.36
CA PHE A 61 -6.04 -13.10 2.07
C PHE A 61 -6.33 -13.39 0.61
N ARG A 62 -5.43 -13.01 -0.31
CA ARG A 62 -5.63 -13.24 -1.75
C ARG A 62 -5.72 -14.70 -2.14
N LYS A 63 -5.12 -15.60 -1.35
CA LYS A 63 -5.20 -17.06 -1.58
C LYS A 63 -6.62 -17.61 -1.44
N PHE A 64 -7.50 -16.89 -0.75
CA PHE A 64 -8.84 -17.34 -0.39
C PHE A 64 -9.96 -16.47 -1.02
N LEU A 65 -9.61 -15.52 -1.88
CA LEU A 65 -10.60 -14.61 -2.48
C LEU A 65 -11.47 -15.30 -3.53
N PRO A 66 -12.73 -14.87 -3.65
CA PRO A 66 -13.43 -13.89 -2.82
C PRO A 66 -13.96 -14.51 -1.52
N ILE A 67 -13.82 -13.80 -0.39
CA ILE A 67 -14.41 -14.20 0.89
C ILE A 67 -15.68 -13.37 1.11
N ARG A 68 -16.76 -14.04 1.52
CA ARG A 68 -18.04 -13.39 1.85
C ARG A 68 -18.53 -13.88 3.20
N MET A 69 -18.73 -12.94 4.13
CA MET A 69 -19.25 -13.18 5.47
C MET A 69 -20.35 -12.15 5.77
N GLY A 70 -21.60 -12.47 5.43
CA GLY A 70 -22.69 -11.51 5.53
C GLY A 70 -22.42 -10.23 4.73
N ASN A 71 -22.40 -9.09 5.40
CA ASN A 71 -22.11 -7.79 4.78
C ASN A 71 -20.62 -7.49 4.60
N LEU A 72 -19.70 -8.34 5.08
CA LEU A 72 -18.27 -8.22 4.87
C LEU A 72 -17.87 -9.02 3.63
N GLN A 73 -17.16 -8.37 2.71
CA GLN A 73 -16.55 -8.99 1.55
C GLN A 73 -15.06 -8.63 1.51
N ILE A 74 -14.20 -9.64 1.29
CA ILE A 74 -12.77 -9.44 1.06
C ILE A 74 -12.51 -9.69 -0.43
N LEU A 75 -11.89 -8.72 -1.11
CA LEU A 75 -11.76 -8.67 -2.58
C LEU A 75 -10.39 -8.08 -2.95
N ASN A 76 -10.00 -8.18 -4.23
CA ASN A 76 -8.85 -7.45 -4.76
C ASN A 76 -9.21 -6.01 -5.20
N LYS A 77 -10.42 -5.83 -5.70
CA LYS A 77 -10.93 -4.54 -6.18
C LYS A 77 -12.44 -4.47 -6.02
N LYS A 78 -12.98 -3.26 -6.00
CA LYS A 78 -14.42 -3.01 -6.02
C LYS A 78 -14.75 -1.90 -7.01
N ILE A 79 -15.81 -2.11 -7.79
CA ILE A 79 -16.39 -1.05 -8.61
C ILE A 79 -17.72 -0.67 -7.95
N LEU A 80 -17.91 0.61 -7.74
CA LEU A 80 -19.13 1.21 -7.19
C LEU A 80 -19.73 2.14 -8.23
N ASN A 81 -21.06 2.16 -8.30
CA ASN A 81 -21.78 3.20 -9.03
C ASN A 81 -22.23 4.27 -8.03
N ILE A 82 -21.78 5.48 -8.22
CA ILE A 82 -22.12 6.64 -7.39
C ILE A 82 -22.72 7.71 -8.31
N ASN A 83 -24.02 7.92 -8.21
CA ASN A 83 -24.74 8.90 -9.03
C ASN A 83 -24.50 8.74 -10.55
N GLY A 84 -24.49 7.51 -11.04
CA GLY A 84 -24.24 7.19 -12.44
C GLY A 84 -22.77 7.06 -12.83
N LYS A 85 -21.84 7.53 -12.00
CA LYS A 85 -20.40 7.43 -12.23
C LYS A 85 -19.81 6.17 -11.62
N LYS A 86 -18.90 5.51 -12.35
CA LYS A 86 -18.21 4.29 -11.92
C LYS A 86 -16.92 4.66 -11.17
N LEU A 87 -16.90 4.36 -9.86
CA LEU A 87 -15.71 4.46 -9.03
C LEU A 87 -15.01 3.10 -8.94
N TRP A 88 -13.78 3.03 -9.43
CA TRP A 88 -12.90 1.88 -9.27
C TRP A 88 -12.03 2.04 -8.02
N VAL A 89 -12.14 1.08 -7.09
CA VAL A 89 -11.38 1.08 -5.83
C VAL A 89 -10.54 -0.18 -5.73
N PHE A 90 -9.25 -0.03 -5.42
CA PHE A 90 -8.28 -1.11 -5.23
C PHE A 90 -7.09 -0.59 -4.43
N HIS A 91 -6.24 -1.50 -3.92
CA HIS A 91 -5.08 -1.05 -3.13
C HIS A 91 -4.02 -0.38 -4.00
N GLY A 92 -3.58 -1.00 -5.08
CA GLY A 92 -2.59 -0.43 -6.00
C GLY A 92 -1.41 -1.35 -6.31
N ASP A 93 -0.97 -2.15 -5.37
CA ASP A 93 0.21 -3.01 -5.46
C ASP A 93 0.20 -4.02 -6.62
N LEU A 94 -0.98 -4.47 -7.08
CA LEU A 94 -1.10 -5.37 -8.23
C LEU A 94 -0.69 -4.71 -9.55
N TYR A 95 -0.74 -3.38 -9.61
CA TYR A 95 -0.41 -2.58 -10.79
C TYR A 95 0.97 -1.92 -10.68
N ASP A 96 1.64 -2.14 -9.55
CA ASP A 96 3.01 -1.73 -9.35
C ASP A 96 3.97 -2.78 -9.91
N TYR A 97 4.42 -2.54 -11.14
CA TYR A 97 5.37 -3.44 -11.81
C TYR A 97 6.69 -3.59 -11.05
N THR A 98 7.10 -2.57 -10.31
CA THR A 98 8.37 -2.60 -9.58
C THR A 98 8.30 -3.53 -8.38
N MET A 99 7.13 -3.70 -7.74
CA MET A 99 6.95 -4.59 -6.59
C MET A 99 7.16 -6.06 -6.93
N LYS A 100 6.92 -6.49 -8.19
CA LYS A 100 7.20 -7.88 -8.59
C LYS A 100 8.68 -8.21 -8.50
N HIS A 101 9.56 -7.23 -8.68
CA HIS A 101 11.02 -7.40 -8.61
C HIS A 101 11.61 -6.99 -7.25
N THR A 102 10.93 -6.12 -6.49
CA THR A 102 11.45 -5.60 -5.21
C THR A 102 11.09 -6.46 -4.00
N LYS A 103 10.17 -7.42 -4.10
CA LYS A 103 9.89 -8.36 -3.00
C LYS A 103 11.16 -9.09 -2.51
N LEU A 104 12.07 -9.41 -3.43
CA LEU A 104 13.37 -9.99 -3.09
C LEU A 104 14.28 -8.95 -2.43
N ILE A 105 14.26 -7.72 -2.93
CA ILE A 105 15.10 -6.61 -2.44
C ILE A 105 14.57 -6.08 -1.10
N ALA A 106 13.25 -6.00 -0.90
CA ALA A 106 12.67 -5.56 0.38
C ALA A 106 12.90 -6.58 1.51
N LYS A 107 12.84 -7.88 1.21
CA LYS A 107 13.21 -8.94 2.17
C LYS A 107 14.69 -8.90 2.56
N LEU A 108 15.55 -8.49 1.63
CA LEU A 108 16.97 -8.26 1.88
C LEU A 108 17.22 -6.87 2.52
N GLY A 109 16.32 -5.90 2.31
CA GLY A 109 16.51 -4.50 2.70
C GLY A 109 16.39 -4.22 4.19
N GLY A 110 15.58 -4.96 4.94
CA GLY A 110 15.42 -4.73 6.39
C GLY A 110 16.71 -5.05 7.15
N TYR A 111 17.30 -6.21 6.90
CA TYR A 111 18.60 -6.59 7.49
C TYR A 111 19.80 -6.03 6.70
N GLY A 112 19.61 -5.74 5.42
CA GLY A 112 20.64 -5.22 4.53
C GLY A 112 20.95 -3.74 4.78
N TYR A 113 20.00 -2.93 5.25
CA TYR A 113 20.22 -1.49 5.45
C TYR A 113 21.21 -1.23 6.59
N ASP A 114 21.04 -1.87 7.73
CA ASP A 114 21.97 -1.76 8.86
C ASP A 114 23.33 -2.35 8.52
N PHE A 115 23.35 -3.47 7.78
CA PHE A 115 24.59 -4.07 7.28
C PHE A 115 25.31 -3.17 6.26
N ILE A 116 24.57 -2.53 5.33
CA ILE A 116 25.14 -1.57 4.38
C ILE A 116 25.68 -0.33 5.08
N ILE A 117 25.04 0.16 6.15
CA ILE A 117 25.57 1.28 6.95
C ILE A 117 26.87 0.90 7.64
N LEU A 118 26.93 -0.28 8.24
CA LEU A 118 28.14 -0.80 8.89
C LEU A 118 29.29 -1.02 7.88
N LEU A 119 28.98 -1.64 6.74
CA LEU A 119 29.93 -1.85 5.65
C LEU A 119 30.47 -0.52 5.09
N ASN A 120 29.60 0.46 4.91
CA ASN A 120 29.98 1.77 4.38
C ASN A 120 30.87 2.56 5.37
N ARG A 121 30.61 2.44 6.67
CA ARG A 121 31.47 3.00 7.71
C ARG A 121 32.88 2.37 7.66
N SER A 122 32.94 1.05 7.54
CA SER A 122 34.19 0.30 7.45
C SER A 122 34.97 0.60 6.17
N ILE A 123 34.26 0.67 5.02
CA ILE A 123 34.82 1.01 3.71
C ILE A 123 35.35 2.43 3.69
N ASN A 124 34.61 3.42 4.21
CA ASN A 124 35.07 4.81 4.24
C ASN A 124 36.24 5.00 5.18
N LYS A 125 36.32 4.26 6.30
CA LYS A 125 37.45 4.22 7.17
C LYS A 125 38.73 3.67 6.49
N PHE A 126 38.54 2.60 5.69
CA PHE A 126 39.60 1.98 4.90
C PHE A 126 40.05 2.88 3.73
N LEU A 127 39.08 3.48 2.99
CA LEU A 127 39.39 4.43 1.91
C LEU A 127 40.16 5.64 2.41
N LYS A 128 39.85 6.16 3.62
CA LYS A 128 40.58 7.24 4.26
C LYS A 128 42.02 6.84 4.59
N LEU A 129 42.24 5.61 5.01
CA LEU A 129 43.60 5.08 5.33
C LEU A 129 44.46 4.94 4.07
N ILE A 130 43.88 4.65 2.90
CA ILE A 130 44.61 4.53 1.63
C ILE A 130 44.58 5.81 0.78
N GLY A 131 44.15 6.96 1.35
CA GLY A 131 44.13 8.26 0.67
C GLY A 131 43.13 8.41 -0.45
N LYS A 132 42.07 7.56 -0.54
CA LYS A 132 41.01 7.66 -1.54
C LYS A 132 39.81 8.44 -1.03
N GLU A 133 39.10 9.09 -1.97
CA GLU A 133 37.88 9.86 -1.66
C GLU A 133 36.77 8.98 -1.07
N GLN A 134 36.02 9.54 -0.11
CA GLN A 134 34.89 8.87 0.53
C GLN A 134 33.73 8.76 -0.42
N ILE A 135 33.00 7.66 -0.35
CA ILE A 135 31.79 7.45 -1.14
C ILE A 135 30.66 8.34 -0.61
N SER A 136 30.24 9.32 -1.40
CA SER A 136 29.20 10.28 -1.01
C SER A 136 27.79 9.66 -1.00
N PHE A 137 27.19 9.56 0.19
CA PHE A 137 25.81 9.14 0.40
C PHE A 137 24.80 10.08 -0.24
N SER A 138 25.09 11.37 -0.32
CA SER A 138 24.18 12.40 -0.86
C SER A 138 23.81 12.14 -2.32
N LYS A 139 24.73 11.66 -3.15
CA LYS A 139 24.47 11.32 -4.56
C LYS A 139 23.51 10.11 -4.69
N ARG A 140 23.62 9.12 -3.79
CA ARG A 140 22.71 7.95 -3.76
C ARG A 140 21.31 8.33 -3.31
N ILE A 141 21.18 9.17 -2.28
CA ILE A 141 19.88 9.68 -1.80
C ILE A 141 19.20 10.47 -2.91
N LYS A 142 19.90 11.39 -3.59
CA LYS A 142 19.37 12.16 -4.72
C LYS A 142 18.86 11.28 -5.87
N ASN A 143 19.58 10.20 -6.19
CA ASN A 143 19.16 9.25 -7.22
C ASN A 143 17.97 8.40 -6.76
N SER A 144 17.88 8.04 -5.49
CA SER A 144 16.74 7.31 -4.93
C SER A 144 15.47 8.18 -4.94
N VAL A 145 15.57 9.46 -4.59
CA VAL A 145 14.45 10.41 -4.67
C VAL A 145 13.98 10.57 -6.12
N LYS A 146 14.90 10.75 -7.09
CA LYS A 146 14.53 10.82 -8.52
C LYS A 146 13.81 9.56 -9.00
N LYS A 147 14.27 8.37 -8.60
CA LYS A 147 13.62 7.10 -8.93
C LYS A 147 12.22 7.01 -8.31
N ALA A 148 12.05 7.44 -7.06
CA ALA A 148 10.76 7.43 -6.38
C ALA A 148 9.76 8.38 -7.06
N VAL A 149 10.19 9.59 -7.43
CA VAL A 149 9.33 10.57 -8.14
C VAL A 149 8.91 10.03 -9.51
N LYS A 150 9.85 9.46 -10.27
CA LYS A 150 9.52 8.83 -11.56
C LYS A 150 8.55 7.68 -11.39
N PHE A 151 8.77 6.82 -10.40
CA PHE A 151 7.90 5.70 -10.09
C PHE A 151 6.46 6.13 -9.80
N ILE A 152 6.27 7.16 -8.98
CA ILE A 152 4.93 7.69 -8.65
C ILE A 152 4.23 8.19 -9.93
N SER A 153 4.94 8.94 -10.77
CA SER A 153 4.42 9.43 -12.05
C SER A 153 4.02 8.30 -13.01
N ASP A 154 4.87 7.28 -13.14
CA ASP A 154 4.60 6.13 -14.00
C ASP A 154 3.40 5.30 -13.50
N PHE A 155 3.24 5.18 -12.17
CA PHE A 155 2.10 4.52 -11.55
C PHE A 155 0.80 5.27 -11.83
N GLU A 156 0.77 6.60 -11.60
CA GLU A 156 -0.42 7.42 -11.84
C GLU A 156 -0.90 7.29 -13.28
N LEU A 157 0.00 7.48 -14.25
CA LEU A 157 -0.32 7.38 -15.68
C LEU A 157 -0.86 5.99 -16.06
N THR A 158 -0.26 4.93 -15.53
CA THR A 158 -0.72 3.56 -15.76
C THR A 158 -2.16 3.37 -15.25
N ILE A 159 -2.45 3.85 -14.04
CA ILE A 159 -3.79 3.72 -13.45
C ILE A 159 -4.83 4.54 -14.22
N VAL A 160 -4.48 5.74 -14.65
CA VAL A 160 -5.35 6.61 -15.46
C VAL A 160 -5.69 5.94 -16.78
N GLN A 161 -4.69 5.43 -17.52
CA GLN A 161 -4.90 4.72 -18.76
C GLN A 161 -5.81 3.50 -18.59
N MET A 162 -5.56 2.69 -17.55
CA MET A 162 -6.41 1.54 -17.25
C MET A 162 -7.84 1.93 -16.90
N ALA A 163 -8.04 3.07 -16.22
CA ALA A 163 -9.37 3.57 -15.91
C ALA A 163 -10.12 3.99 -17.18
N ALA A 164 -9.45 4.69 -18.08
CA ALA A 164 -9.98 5.09 -19.38
C ALA A 164 -10.40 3.87 -20.22
N ASP A 165 -9.50 2.91 -20.39
CA ASP A 165 -9.72 1.68 -21.18
C ASP A 165 -10.95 0.88 -20.67
N ASN A 166 -11.20 0.92 -19.35
CA ASN A 166 -12.32 0.23 -18.72
C ASN A 166 -13.56 1.13 -18.50
N LYS A 167 -13.53 2.37 -18.97
CA LYS A 167 -14.63 3.34 -18.83
C LYS A 167 -15.03 3.54 -17.37
N TYR A 168 -14.04 3.76 -16.49
CA TYR A 168 -14.23 4.18 -15.12
C TYR A 168 -14.07 5.70 -15.03
N ASP A 169 -15.00 6.35 -14.34
CA ASP A 169 -15.03 7.82 -14.20
C ASP A 169 -14.15 8.31 -13.06
N MET A 170 -13.92 7.46 -12.06
CA MET A 170 -13.16 7.79 -10.85
C MET A 170 -12.32 6.61 -10.40
N VAL A 171 -11.18 6.90 -9.78
CA VAL A 171 -10.29 5.93 -9.16
C VAL A 171 -9.99 6.32 -7.72
N ALA A 172 -9.98 5.33 -6.83
CA ALA A 172 -9.43 5.48 -5.48
C ALA A 172 -8.45 4.34 -5.22
N CYS A 173 -7.17 4.67 -5.09
CA CYS A 173 -6.11 3.70 -4.79
C CYS A 173 -5.26 4.18 -3.60
N GLY A 174 -4.47 3.27 -3.05
CA GLY A 174 -3.50 3.51 -1.99
C GLY A 174 -2.09 3.15 -2.43
N HIS A 175 -1.33 2.43 -1.60
CA HIS A 175 -0.03 1.81 -1.87
C HIS A 175 1.16 2.77 -1.95
N ILE A 176 1.06 3.89 -2.67
CA ILE A 176 2.17 4.83 -2.88
C ILE A 176 2.42 5.77 -1.70
N HIS A 177 1.60 5.72 -0.65
CA HIS A 177 1.69 6.51 0.59
C HIS A 177 1.76 8.03 0.35
N GLN A 178 1.17 8.49 -0.74
CA GLN A 178 1.09 9.91 -1.08
C GLN A 178 -0.38 10.34 -1.19
N PRO A 179 -0.89 11.18 -0.28
CA PRO A 179 -2.25 11.70 -0.38
C PRO A 179 -2.34 12.71 -1.53
N LEU A 180 -3.18 12.40 -2.51
CA LEU A 180 -3.39 13.24 -3.68
C LEU A 180 -4.84 13.14 -4.14
N ILE A 181 -5.40 14.27 -4.58
CA ILE A 181 -6.63 14.33 -5.37
C ILE A 181 -6.28 15.09 -6.64
N LYS A 182 -6.53 14.49 -7.80
CA LYS A 182 -6.14 15.03 -9.10
C LYS A 182 -7.17 14.67 -10.16
N ASP A 183 -7.48 15.62 -11.02
CA ASP A 183 -8.25 15.40 -12.24
C ASP A 183 -7.32 15.15 -13.40
N PHE A 184 -7.71 14.26 -14.31
CA PHE A 184 -6.99 13.94 -15.53
C PHE A 184 -7.92 14.15 -16.72
N GLU A 185 -7.47 14.93 -17.68
CA GLU A 185 -8.08 14.98 -19.01
C GLU A 185 -7.53 13.82 -19.82
N ILE A 186 -8.41 13.08 -20.48
CA ILE A 186 -8.08 11.94 -21.31
C ILE A 186 -8.58 12.27 -22.70
N ASP A 187 -7.65 12.45 -23.63
CA ASP A 187 -7.91 12.70 -25.05
C ASP A 187 -8.53 11.49 -25.75
#